data_8e26e21ef629b0ee2b6c841adcf8b738
#
_entry.id   8e26e21ef629b0ee2b6c841adcf8b738
#
_cell.length_a   1.000
_cell.length_b   1.000
_cell.length_c   1.000
_cell.angle_alpha   90.00
_cell.angle_beta   90.00
_cell.angle_gamma   90.00
#
_symmetry.space_group_name_H-M   'P 1'
#
loop_
_entity.id
_entity.type
_entity.pdbx_description
1 polymer ?
#
loop_
_entity_poly.entity_id
_entity_poly.type
_entity_poly.pdbx_seq_one_letter_code
_entity_poly.pdbx_strand_id
1 'polypeptide(L)'
;TRFTREVSGTSELYVEQRGYNSKIAIMEDNPLDNLLAGNVTDICPVGALLSTDYIHKNRIWNLKKQTSVCQDCSVGCNIDVFSQKDKIIRITPRENHKVNGYFMCDIGRYGFHKYENIERITSPLHKTNGAFSKINWDRAINKIVDKLKANGSKTSAIASSFHTNETNYMLG
;
A
#
# COMPACT_ATOMS: atom_id res chain seq x y z
N THR A 1 0.30 -16.70 -18.11
CA THR A 1 -1.00 -17.01 -18.74
C THR A 1 -1.99 -17.66 -17.77
N ARG A 2 -1.63 -18.77 -17.05
CA ARG A 2 -2.55 -19.45 -16.13
C ARG A 2 -3.08 -18.54 -15.02
N PHE A 3 -2.25 -17.68 -14.46
CA PHE A 3 -2.67 -16.74 -13.43
C PHE A 3 -3.80 -15.83 -13.90
N THR A 4 -3.65 -15.20 -15.08
CA THR A 4 -4.70 -14.30 -15.61
C THR A 4 -5.97 -15.01 -16.00
N ARG A 5 -5.90 -16.29 -16.36
CA ARG A 5 -7.07 -17.12 -16.67
C ARG A 5 -7.76 -17.72 -15.44
N GLU A 6 -6.98 -18.23 -14.46
CA GLU A 6 -7.51 -19.05 -13.37
C GLU A 6 -7.70 -18.26 -12.07
N VAL A 7 -6.94 -17.19 -11.85
CA VAL A 7 -6.99 -16.39 -10.62
C VAL A 7 -7.69 -15.06 -10.85
N SER A 8 -7.24 -14.23 -11.81
CA SER A 8 -7.92 -12.96 -12.11
C SER A 8 -9.14 -13.13 -13.03
N GLY A 9 -9.22 -14.18 -13.81
CA GLY A 9 -10.35 -14.44 -14.73
C GLY A 9 -10.38 -13.55 -15.98
N THR A 10 -9.31 -12.80 -16.24
CA THR A 10 -9.25 -11.73 -17.25
C THR A 10 -8.53 -12.13 -18.53
N SER A 11 -7.69 -13.19 -18.50
CA SER A 11 -7.05 -13.83 -19.65
C SER A 11 -6.19 -12.94 -20.57
N GLU A 12 -5.64 -11.84 -20.09
CA GLU A 12 -4.85 -10.88 -20.90
C GLU A 12 -3.55 -11.47 -21.46
N LEU A 13 -2.96 -12.44 -20.74
CA LEU A 13 -1.69 -13.06 -21.14
C LEU A 13 -1.91 -14.36 -21.91
N TYR A 14 -1.31 -14.47 -23.08
CA TYR A 14 -1.33 -15.68 -23.89
C TYR A 14 0.06 -16.08 -24.39
N VAL A 15 0.17 -17.24 -24.98
CA VAL A 15 1.38 -17.73 -25.64
C VAL A 15 1.26 -17.46 -27.13
N GLU A 16 2.08 -16.59 -27.66
CA GLU A 16 2.20 -16.33 -29.08
C GLU A 16 3.20 -17.30 -29.70
N GLN A 17 2.92 -17.78 -30.89
CA GLN A 17 3.70 -18.74 -31.68
C GLN A 17 3.82 -20.13 -31.01
N ARG A 18 4.64 -21.01 -31.60
CA ARG A 18 4.85 -22.39 -31.15
C ARG A 18 6.33 -22.78 -31.18
N GLY A 19 6.64 -23.83 -30.42
CA GLY A 19 8.00 -24.36 -30.36
C GLY A 19 8.98 -23.38 -29.73
N TYR A 20 10.19 -23.29 -30.24
CA TYR A 20 11.23 -22.44 -29.68
C TYR A 20 10.98 -20.93 -29.85
N ASN A 21 10.07 -20.56 -30.75
CA ASN A 21 9.66 -19.17 -30.95
C ASN A 21 8.55 -18.71 -29.99
N SER A 22 8.05 -19.61 -29.14
CA SER A 22 6.97 -19.27 -28.21
C SER A 22 7.38 -18.16 -27.26
N LYS A 23 6.54 -17.12 -27.15
CA LYS A 23 6.71 -16.01 -26.22
C LYS A 23 5.40 -15.67 -25.52
N ILE A 24 5.51 -15.08 -24.33
CA ILE A 24 4.34 -14.54 -23.63
C ILE A 24 4.04 -13.17 -24.21
N ALA A 25 2.78 -12.97 -24.60
CA ALA A 25 2.29 -11.71 -25.16
C ALA A 25 1.03 -11.25 -24.42
N ILE A 26 0.72 -9.98 -24.58
CA ILE A 26 -0.51 -9.35 -24.09
C ILE A 26 -1.47 -9.22 -25.25
N MET A 27 -2.75 -9.48 -25.07
CA MET A 27 -3.77 -9.30 -26.11
C MET A 27 -3.89 -7.81 -26.48
N GLU A 28 -3.97 -7.49 -27.76
CA GLU A 28 -4.04 -6.10 -28.26
C GLU A 28 -5.22 -5.33 -27.66
N ASP A 29 -6.39 -5.97 -27.56
CA ASP A 29 -7.63 -5.34 -27.08
C ASP A 29 -7.88 -5.56 -25.56
N ASN A 30 -6.96 -6.21 -24.85
CA ASN A 30 -7.13 -6.54 -23.44
C ASN A 30 -5.81 -6.37 -22.68
N PRO A 31 -5.44 -5.12 -22.34
CA PRO A 31 -4.20 -4.81 -21.64
C PRO A 31 -4.16 -5.44 -20.24
N LEU A 32 -2.96 -5.74 -19.75
CA LEU A 32 -2.74 -6.30 -18.41
C LEU A 32 -2.88 -5.19 -17.35
N ASP A 33 -4.11 -4.78 -17.05
CA ASP A 33 -4.45 -3.69 -16.14
C ASP A 33 -5.42 -4.08 -15.00
N ASN A 34 -5.72 -5.37 -14.86
CA ASN A 34 -6.58 -5.83 -13.76
C ASN A 34 -5.92 -5.59 -12.39
N LEU A 35 -6.75 -5.50 -11.34
CA LEU A 35 -6.31 -5.21 -9.97
C LEU A 35 -5.31 -6.19 -9.35
N LEU A 36 -5.06 -7.33 -9.99
CA LEU A 36 -4.12 -8.36 -9.55
C LEU A 36 -2.91 -8.47 -10.49
N ALA A 37 -2.81 -7.62 -11.51
CA ALA A 37 -1.82 -7.71 -12.58
C ALA A 37 -0.38 -7.75 -12.06
N GLY A 38 -0.06 -7.00 -11.02
CA GLY A 38 1.28 -6.95 -10.42
C GLY A 38 1.78 -8.29 -9.88
N ASN A 39 0.88 -9.25 -9.58
CA ASN A 39 1.29 -10.57 -9.09
C ASN A 39 2.01 -11.40 -10.16
N VAL A 40 1.81 -11.13 -11.44
CA VAL A 40 2.51 -11.85 -12.51
C VAL A 40 4.03 -11.64 -12.45
N THR A 41 4.48 -10.50 -11.92
CA THR A 41 5.91 -10.22 -11.75
C THR A 41 6.52 -11.02 -10.59
N ASP A 42 5.75 -11.29 -9.54
CA ASP A 42 6.20 -12.11 -8.40
C ASP A 42 6.21 -13.60 -8.73
N ILE A 43 5.28 -14.05 -9.59
CA ILE A 43 5.17 -15.46 -10.01
C ILE A 43 6.21 -15.81 -11.08
N CYS A 44 6.68 -14.83 -11.86
CA CYS A 44 7.66 -15.09 -12.93
C CYS A 44 9.01 -15.47 -12.33
N PRO A 45 9.49 -16.73 -12.52
CA PRO A 45 10.74 -17.18 -11.90
C PRO A 45 12.00 -16.63 -12.57
N VAL A 46 11.82 -15.97 -13.71
CA VAL A 46 12.90 -15.35 -14.49
C VAL A 46 12.62 -13.88 -14.70
N GLY A 47 13.58 -13.09 -15.16
CA GLY A 47 13.41 -11.66 -15.38
C GLY A 47 12.63 -11.27 -16.65
N ALA A 48 11.65 -12.08 -17.08
CA ALA A 48 10.84 -11.82 -18.28
C ALA A 48 9.68 -10.85 -18.02
N LEU A 49 9.05 -10.93 -16.85
CA LEU A 49 7.97 -10.03 -16.42
C LEU A 49 8.47 -9.25 -15.20
N LEU A 50 8.60 -7.95 -15.35
CA LEU A 50 9.15 -7.06 -14.35
C LEU A 50 8.19 -5.91 -14.07
N SER A 51 8.14 -5.46 -12.82
CA SER A 51 7.41 -4.26 -12.47
C SER A 51 8.14 -3.02 -12.96
N THR A 52 7.49 -2.21 -13.79
CA THR A 52 8.01 -0.91 -14.26
C THR A 52 8.29 0.04 -13.10
N ASP A 53 7.53 -0.10 -12.01
CA ASP A 53 7.72 0.69 -10.80
C ASP A 53 9.03 0.36 -10.07
N TYR A 54 9.53 -0.86 -10.17
CA TYR A 54 10.72 -1.31 -9.46
C TYR A 54 11.97 -1.45 -10.34
N ILE A 55 11.81 -1.73 -11.65
CA ILE A 55 12.92 -1.96 -12.57
C ILE A 55 13.92 -0.79 -12.53
N HIS A 56 15.21 -1.10 -12.44
CA HIS A 56 16.33 -0.14 -12.37
C HIS A 56 16.40 0.75 -11.12
N LYS A 57 15.45 0.68 -10.18
CA LYS A 57 15.49 1.50 -8.97
C LYS A 57 16.53 1.00 -7.96
N ASN A 58 16.57 -0.31 -7.70
CA ASN A 58 17.49 -0.86 -6.70
C ASN A 58 17.70 -2.37 -6.85
N ARG A 59 18.73 -2.90 -6.17
CA ARG A 59 18.95 -4.33 -6.01
C ARG A 59 18.37 -4.81 -4.69
N ILE A 60 17.75 -6.00 -4.68
CA ILE A 60 17.00 -6.51 -3.53
C ILE A 60 17.85 -6.66 -2.26
N TRP A 61 19.13 -7.01 -2.40
CA TRP A 61 20.07 -7.16 -1.27
C TRP A 61 20.49 -5.85 -0.62
N ASN A 62 20.20 -4.70 -1.26
CA ASN A 62 20.43 -3.37 -0.67
C ASN A 62 19.21 -2.85 0.09
N LEU A 63 18.11 -3.58 0.08
CA LEU A 63 16.86 -3.16 0.69
C LEU A 63 16.69 -3.80 2.08
N LYS A 64 16.21 -3.01 3.03
CA LYS A 64 15.75 -3.52 4.31
C LYS A 64 14.34 -4.07 4.16
N LYS A 65 14.15 -5.35 4.49
CA LYS A 65 12.85 -6.01 4.48
C LYS A 65 12.19 -5.93 5.85
N GLN A 66 10.91 -5.56 5.89
CA GLN A 66 10.08 -5.56 7.09
C GLN A 66 8.71 -6.16 6.77
N THR A 67 8.22 -7.02 7.66
CA THR A 67 6.88 -7.58 7.56
C THR A 67 5.84 -6.59 8.06
N SER A 68 4.68 -6.51 7.38
CA SER A 68 3.60 -5.61 7.74
C SER A 68 2.25 -6.17 7.27
N VAL A 69 1.21 -5.36 7.45
CA VAL A 69 -0.15 -5.61 6.97
C VAL A 69 -0.56 -4.43 6.09
N CYS A 70 -1.18 -4.73 4.95
CA CYS A 70 -1.72 -3.70 4.05
C CYS A 70 -2.90 -2.99 4.70
N GLN A 71 -2.91 -1.66 4.62
CA GLN A 71 -3.94 -0.81 5.25
C GLN A 71 -4.94 -0.22 4.24
N ASP A 72 -4.85 -0.56 2.95
CA ASP A 72 -5.67 0.08 1.92
C ASP A 72 -7.12 -0.45 1.87
N CYS A 73 -7.39 -1.60 2.45
CA CYS A 73 -8.76 -2.13 2.58
C CYS A 73 -8.90 -3.09 3.78
N SER A 74 -10.13 -3.52 4.05
CA SER A 74 -10.47 -4.40 5.19
C SER A 74 -9.94 -5.83 5.08
N VAL A 75 -9.41 -6.27 3.94
CA VAL A 75 -8.81 -7.60 3.77
C VAL A 75 -7.56 -7.74 4.64
N GLY A 76 -6.76 -6.68 4.80
CA GLY A 76 -5.58 -6.71 5.66
C GLY A 76 -4.51 -7.68 5.16
N CYS A 77 -4.23 -7.69 3.85
CA CYS A 77 -3.23 -8.58 3.26
C CYS A 77 -1.89 -8.52 3.99
N ASN A 78 -1.30 -9.68 4.27
CA ASN A 78 0.05 -9.76 4.79
C ASN A 78 1.05 -9.37 3.69
N ILE A 79 1.96 -8.47 4.01
CA ILE A 79 2.91 -7.90 3.05
C ILE A 79 4.33 -7.86 3.59
N ASP A 80 5.29 -7.83 2.67
CA ASP A 80 6.67 -7.48 2.91
C ASP A 80 6.94 -6.10 2.31
N VAL A 81 7.38 -5.18 3.15
CA VAL A 81 7.77 -3.82 2.77
C VAL A 81 9.29 -3.76 2.62
N PHE A 82 9.75 -3.33 1.47
CA PHE A 82 11.17 -3.14 1.19
C PHE A 82 11.49 -1.65 1.15
N SER A 83 12.42 -1.23 2.00
CA SER A 83 12.78 0.17 2.15
C SER A 83 14.28 0.42 2.05
N GLN A 84 14.65 1.66 1.69
CA GLN A 84 16.02 2.15 1.72
C GLN A 84 16.01 3.64 2.08
N LYS A 85 16.87 4.06 3.01
CA LYS A 85 17.01 5.47 3.44
C LYS A 85 15.65 6.10 3.76
N ASP A 86 14.83 5.40 4.56
CA ASP A 86 13.51 5.81 5.01
C ASP A 86 12.44 6.00 3.89
N LYS A 87 12.73 5.51 2.69
CA LYS A 87 11.77 5.45 1.59
C LYS A 87 11.33 4.02 1.32
N ILE A 88 10.04 3.83 1.09
CA ILE A 88 9.49 2.56 0.60
C ILE A 88 9.84 2.44 -0.88
N ILE A 89 10.47 1.34 -1.27
CA ILE A 89 10.90 1.09 -2.65
C ILE A 89 9.98 0.09 -3.34
N ARG A 90 9.46 -0.88 -2.57
CA ARG A 90 8.64 -1.96 -3.11
C ARG A 90 7.80 -2.59 -2.00
N ILE A 91 6.59 -3.03 -2.35
CA ILE A 91 5.74 -3.89 -1.52
C ILE A 91 5.44 -5.17 -2.28
N THR A 92 5.53 -6.32 -1.59
CA THR A 92 5.17 -7.62 -2.14
C THR A 92 4.25 -8.38 -1.20
N PRO A 93 3.39 -9.29 -1.72
CA PRO A 93 2.59 -10.14 -0.86
C PRO A 93 3.47 -11.07 -0.03
N ARG A 94 3.06 -11.33 1.19
CA ARG A 94 3.59 -12.38 2.05
C ARG A 94 2.52 -13.43 2.24
N GLU A 95 2.87 -14.68 2.07
CA GLU A 95 1.96 -15.81 2.16
C GLU A 95 1.20 -15.83 3.49
N ASN A 96 -0.14 -15.88 3.41
CA ASN A 96 -1.03 -16.19 4.51
C ASN A 96 -2.35 -16.79 3.98
N HIS A 97 -2.48 -18.11 4.07
CA HIS A 97 -3.66 -18.83 3.58
C HIS A 97 -4.99 -18.43 4.24
N LYS A 98 -4.94 -17.84 5.44
CA LYS A 98 -6.15 -17.40 6.16
C LYS A 98 -6.63 -16.01 5.71
N VAL A 99 -5.82 -15.24 4.99
CA VAL A 99 -6.12 -13.84 4.63
C VAL A 99 -6.03 -13.63 3.12
N ASN A 100 -4.83 -13.66 2.55
CA ASN A 100 -4.57 -13.27 1.17
C ASN A 100 -3.95 -14.38 0.29
N GLY A 101 -3.78 -15.59 0.83
CA GLY A 101 -3.08 -16.67 0.13
C GLY A 101 -1.66 -16.22 -0.25
N TYR A 102 -1.41 -16.16 -1.56
CA TYR A 102 -0.11 -15.77 -2.14
C TYR A 102 -0.12 -14.39 -2.79
N PHE A 103 -1.28 -13.71 -2.88
CA PHE A 103 -1.48 -12.57 -3.77
C PHE A 103 -1.88 -11.31 -3.01
N MET A 104 -1.72 -10.16 -3.65
CA MET A 104 -2.25 -8.88 -3.21
C MET A 104 -2.73 -8.06 -4.40
N CYS A 105 -3.61 -7.10 -4.15
CA CYS A 105 -4.05 -6.19 -5.21
C CYS A 105 -3.03 -5.08 -5.48
N ASP A 106 -3.12 -4.51 -6.68
CA ASP A 106 -2.22 -3.45 -7.12
C ASP A 106 -2.45 -2.12 -6.39
N ILE A 107 -3.65 -1.90 -5.85
CA ILE A 107 -3.93 -0.75 -4.97
C ILE A 107 -3.01 -0.78 -3.76
N GLY A 108 -2.93 -1.91 -3.05
CA GLY A 108 -2.04 -2.06 -1.90
C GLY A 108 -0.56 -2.13 -2.30
N ARG A 109 -0.26 -2.72 -3.47
CA ARG A 109 1.11 -2.87 -3.99
C ARG A 109 1.77 -1.55 -4.30
N TYR A 110 1.05 -0.63 -4.95
CA TYR A 110 1.56 0.64 -5.42
C TYR A 110 1.06 1.84 -4.60
N GLY A 111 0.13 1.61 -3.68
CA GLY A 111 -0.49 2.65 -2.86
C GLY A 111 0.48 3.45 -1.98
N PHE A 112 1.69 2.93 -1.72
CA PHE A 112 2.69 3.63 -0.92
C PHE A 112 3.18 4.94 -1.54
N HIS A 113 3.06 5.14 -2.86
CA HIS A 113 3.43 6.39 -3.52
C HIS A 113 2.63 7.60 -3.00
N LYS A 114 1.41 7.38 -2.50
CA LYS A 114 0.62 8.45 -1.85
C LYS A 114 1.29 9.04 -0.61
N TYR A 115 2.19 8.27 0.04
CA TYR A 115 2.89 8.72 1.24
C TYR A 115 4.17 9.50 0.94
N GLU A 116 4.62 9.52 -0.32
CA GLU A 116 5.81 10.26 -0.76
C GLU A 116 5.51 11.72 -1.09
N ASN A 117 4.26 12.16 -0.97
CA ASN A 117 3.85 13.52 -1.26
C ASN A 117 4.53 14.51 -0.29
N ILE A 118 5.21 15.51 -0.86
CA ILE A 118 5.90 16.58 -0.14
C ILE A 118 4.96 17.50 0.65
N GLU A 119 3.68 17.54 0.31
CA GLU A 119 2.67 18.35 1.01
C GLU A 119 2.15 17.70 2.30
N ARG A 120 2.73 16.57 2.74
CA ARG A 120 2.33 15.94 4.00
C ARG A 120 2.53 16.87 5.19
N ILE A 121 1.51 16.94 6.05
CA ILE A 121 1.60 17.61 7.35
C ILE A 121 2.55 16.80 8.23
N THR A 122 3.71 17.37 8.57
CA THR A 122 4.76 16.72 9.36
C THR A 122 4.84 17.23 10.81
N SER A 123 4.03 18.22 11.17
CA SER A 123 3.96 18.80 12.51
C SER A 123 2.54 19.27 12.83
N PRO A 124 2.14 19.32 14.11
CA PRO A 124 0.86 19.87 14.47
C PRO A 124 0.72 21.32 14.02
N LEU A 125 -0.47 21.66 13.51
CA LEU A 125 -0.81 23.00 13.06
C LEU A 125 -1.89 23.59 13.96
N HIS A 126 -1.70 24.83 14.36
CA HIS A 126 -2.69 25.61 15.11
C HIS A 126 -3.17 26.79 14.26
N LYS A 127 -4.48 26.91 14.11
CA LYS A 127 -5.12 28.02 13.39
C LYS A 127 -5.36 29.16 14.35
N THR A 128 -4.78 30.35 14.08
CA THR A 128 -5.01 31.59 14.82
C THR A 128 -5.29 32.70 13.81
N ASN A 129 -6.39 33.42 13.97
CA ASN A 129 -6.78 34.52 13.10
C ASN A 129 -6.78 34.16 11.60
N GLY A 130 -7.26 32.92 11.27
CA GLY A 130 -7.33 32.45 9.90
C GLY A 130 -6.04 31.84 9.33
N ALA A 131 -4.88 32.06 9.95
CA ALA A 131 -3.59 31.51 9.51
C ALA A 131 -3.19 30.27 10.30
N PHE A 132 -2.54 29.29 9.64
CA PHE A 132 -1.97 28.11 10.27
C PHE A 132 -0.53 28.36 10.67
N SER A 133 -0.18 28.06 11.93
CA SER A 133 1.18 28.07 12.45
C SER A 133 1.58 26.70 13.00
N LYS A 134 2.85 26.33 12.82
CA LYS A 134 3.40 25.10 13.40
C LYS A 134 3.54 25.27 14.91
N ILE A 135 3.16 24.24 15.67
CA ILE A 135 3.36 24.18 17.12
C ILE A 135 4.02 22.84 17.48
N ASN A 136 4.63 22.74 18.66
CA ASN A 136 5.16 21.47 19.15
C ASN A 136 4.02 20.56 19.67
N TRP A 137 4.32 19.28 19.80
CA TRP A 137 3.36 18.27 20.23
C TRP A 137 2.80 18.52 21.64
N ASP A 138 3.65 18.90 22.59
CA ASP A 138 3.21 19.16 23.98
C ASP A 138 2.19 20.29 24.03
N ARG A 139 2.44 21.37 23.31
CA ARG A 139 1.51 22.48 23.22
C ARG A 139 0.19 22.10 22.51
N ALA A 140 0.27 21.24 21.49
CA ALA A 140 -0.91 20.76 20.81
C ALA A 140 -1.77 19.90 21.74
N ILE A 141 -1.15 18.95 22.43
CA ILE A 141 -1.82 18.04 23.36
C ILE A 141 -2.46 18.82 24.50
N ASN A 142 -1.73 19.72 25.15
CA ASN A 142 -2.28 20.53 26.24
C ASN A 142 -3.50 21.33 25.81
N LYS A 143 -3.45 21.97 24.62
CA LYS A 143 -4.62 22.70 24.08
C LYS A 143 -5.82 21.78 23.83
N ILE A 144 -5.60 20.55 23.37
CA ILE A 144 -6.68 19.57 23.14
C ILE A 144 -7.26 19.15 24.48
N VAL A 145 -6.42 18.82 25.47
CA VAL A 145 -6.85 18.43 26.82
C VAL A 145 -7.67 19.53 27.48
N ASP A 146 -7.22 20.78 27.41
CA ASP A 146 -7.95 21.91 27.98
C ASP A 146 -9.34 22.07 27.35
N LYS A 147 -9.43 21.93 26.03
CA LYS A 147 -10.71 21.98 25.31
C LYS A 147 -11.63 20.82 25.63
N LEU A 148 -11.08 19.60 25.73
CA LEU A 148 -11.86 18.42 26.13
C LEU A 148 -12.41 18.55 27.53
N LYS A 149 -11.61 19.02 28.51
CA LYS A 149 -12.05 19.28 29.88
C LYS A 149 -13.16 20.34 29.94
N ALA A 150 -13.04 21.39 29.13
CA ALA A 150 -14.05 22.46 29.09
C ALA A 150 -15.37 22.06 28.44
N ASN A 151 -15.36 21.11 27.48
CA ASN A 151 -16.51 20.76 26.63
C ASN A 151 -16.90 19.28 26.71
N GLY A 152 -16.53 18.54 27.74
CA GLY A 152 -16.64 17.07 27.82
C GLY A 152 -17.92 16.48 27.22
N SER A 153 -19.10 16.86 27.72
CA SER A 153 -20.39 16.35 27.23
C SER A 153 -20.80 16.82 25.84
N LYS A 154 -20.09 17.80 25.27
CA LYS A 154 -20.32 18.34 23.90
C LYS A 154 -19.26 17.89 22.91
N THR A 155 -18.45 16.90 23.27
CA THR A 155 -17.39 16.36 22.42
C THR A 155 -17.86 15.07 21.79
N SER A 156 -17.64 14.93 20.48
CA SER A 156 -17.87 13.70 19.72
C SER A 156 -16.58 13.27 19.02
N ALA A 157 -16.34 11.97 18.93
CA ALA A 157 -15.23 11.40 18.19
C ALA A 157 -15.74 10.67 16.94
N ILE A 158 -15.03 10.81 15.83
CA ILE A 158 -15.28 10.06 14.60
C ILE A 158 -14.11 9.10 14.42
N ALA A 159 -14.41 7.79 14.50
CA ALA A 159 -13.45 6.73 14.27
C ALA A 159 -13.51 6.22 12.83
N SER A 160 -12.48 5.51 12.41
CA SER A 160 -12.36 4.91 11.09
C SER A 160 -11.84 3.47 11.22
N SER A 161 -12.27 2.60 10.29
CA SER A 161 -11.73 1.24 10.15
C SER A 161 -10.24 1.21 9.75
N PHE A 162 -9.68 2.34 9.32
CA PHE A 162 -8.25 2.49 9.03
C PHE A 162 -7.39 2.73 10.28
N HIS A 163 -8.01 3.01 11.43
CA HIS A 163 -7.29 3.11 12.69
C HIS A 163 -6.90 1.73 13.22
N THR A 164 -5.89 1.69 14.07
CA THR A 164 -5.55 0.45 14.80
C THR A 164 -6.67 0.10 15.79
N ASN A 165 -6.74 -1.17 16.18
CA ASN A 165 -7.71 -1.64 17.17
C ASN A 165 -7.56 -0.88 18.50
N GLU A 166 -6.31 -0.59 18.91
CA GLU A 166 -6.01 0.17 20.11
C GLU A 166 -6.57 1.59 20.06
N THR A 167 -6.41 2.26 18.90
CA THR A 167 -6.98 3.61 18.71
C THR A 167 -8.49 3.60 18.79
N ASN A 168 -9.15 2.64 18.12
CA ASN A 168 -10.59 2.51 18.14
C ASN A 168 -11.11 2.16 19.57
N TYR A 169 -10.40 1.29 20.28
CA TYR A 169 -10.71 0.96 21.67
C TYR A 169 -10.61 2.17 22.62
N MET A 170 -9.62 3.04 22.41
CA MET A 170 -9.44 4.25 23.24
C MET A 170 -10.49 5.34 22.95
N LEU A 171 -11.20 5.25 21.82
CA LEU A 171 -12.25 6.20 21.44
C LEU A 171 -13.66 5.77 21.89
N GLY A 172 -13.87 4.49 22.22
CA GLY A 172 -15.14 3.91 22.67
C GLY A 172 -15.21 3.79 24.15
#